data_b2919d8ce2552e7b7339c82617190218
#
_entry.id   b2919d8ce2552e7b7339c82617190218
#
_cell.length_a   1.000
_cell.length_b   1.000
_cell.length_c   1.000
_cell.angle_alpha   90.00
_cell.angle_beta   90.00
_cell.angle_gamma   90.00
#
_symmetry.space_group_name_H-M   'P 1'
#
loop_
_entity.id
_entity.type
_entity.pdbx_description
1 polymer ?
#
loop_
_entity_poly.entity_id
_entity_poly.type
_entity_poly.pdbx_seq_one_letter_code
_entity_poly.pdbx_strand_id
1 'polypeptide(L)'
;MAKRKPGMSMDEFRDYYEKRHSVLVRKITPMMRRYTRNYLTPLDSALAAGDAASYDCVTEAWFDSEADFHRSLQGLVADSEKTTALAKDEENLFDRSTIRIFTALEVESAP
;
A
#
# COMPACT_ATOMS: atom_id res chain seq x y z
N MET A 1 4.17 -0.12 -2.94
CA MET A 1 4.91 -1.34 -2.58
C MET A 1 5.76 -1.07 -1.35
N ALA A 2 5.84 -2.02 -0.47
CA ALA A 2 6.62 -1.85 0.76
C ALA A 2 7.10 -3.19 1.32
N LYS A 3 8.16 -3.11 2.14
CA LYS A 3 8.60 -4.21 3.00
C LYS A 3 8.00 -4.04 4.39
N ARG A 4 7.73 -5.17 5.04
CA ARG A 4 7.32 -5.17 6.43
C ARG A 4 8.43 -4.67 7.34
N LYS A 5 8.02 -4.18 8.50
CA LYS A 5 8.95 -3.72 9.54
C LYS A 5 9.94 -4.84 9.91
N PRO A 6 11.23 -4.53 10.09
CA PRO A 6 12.22 -5.51 10.53
C PRO A 6 11.78 -6.21 11.82
N GLY A 7 11.92 -7.53 11.86
CA GLY A 7 11.52 -8.35 13.00
C GLY A 7 10.05 -8.74 13.05
N MET A 8 9.22 -8.21 12.16
CA MET A 8 7.80 -8.54 12.07
C MET A 8 7.60 -9.76 11.16
N SER A 9 6.84 -10.75 11.61
CA SER A 9 6.48 -11.88 10.75
C SER A 9 5.45 -11.45 9.70
N MET A 10 5.30 -12.26 8.64
CA MET A 10 4.28 -11.99 7.62
C MET A 10 2.87 -12.06 8.21
N ASP A 11 2.62 -12.99 9.12
CA ASP A 11 1.31 -13.10 9.80
C ASP A 11 1.01 -11.87 10.66
N GLU A 12 1.98 -11.40 11.42
CA GLU A 12 1.85 -10.16 12.19
C GLU A 12 1.64 -8.94 11.30
N PHE A 13 2.38 -8.85 10.21
CA PHE A 13 2.26 -7.78 9.22
C PHE A 13 0.87 -7.73 8.62
N ARG A 14 0.38 -8.87 8.13
CA ARG A 14 -0.96 -8.96 7.54
C ARG A 14 -2.04 -8.66 8.56
N ASP A 15 -1.94 -9.19 9.78
CA ASP A 15 -2.92 -8.95 10.84
C ASP A 15 -3.01 -7.45 11.16
N TYR A 16 -1.88 -6.79 11.34
CA TYR A 16 -1.86 -5.34 11.61
C TYR A 16 -2.41 -4.54 10.43
N TYR A 17 -2.01 -4.90 9.22
CA TYR A 17 -2.46 -4.20 8.03
C TYR A 17 -3.97 -4.26 7.88
N GLU A 18 -4.55 -5.44 8.02
CA GLU A 18 -6.00 -5.63 7.84
C GLU A 18 -6.83 -5.02 8.98
N LYS A 19 -6.36 -5.12 10.20
CA LYS A 19 -7.13 -4.66 11.37
C LYS A 19 -6.93 -3.19 11.72
N ARG A 20 -5.79 -2.62 11.37
CA ARG A 20 -5.40 -1.27 11.79
C ARG A 20 -5.11 -0.33 10.63
N HIS A 21 -4.10 -0.62 9.84
CA HIS A 21 -3.63 0.28 8.81
C HIS A 21 -4.66 0.51 7.71
N SER A 22 -5.26 -0.55 7.21
CA SER A 22 -6.29 -0.43 6.15
C SER A 22 -7.51 0.36 6.63
N VAL A 23 -7.89 0.20 7.89
CA VAL A 23 -9.01 0.93 8.49
C VAL A 23 -8.69 2.42 8.55
N LEU A 24 -7.49 2.77 8.99
CA LEU A 24 -7.03 4.16 9.02
C LEU A 24 -7.00 4.77 7.62
N VAL A 25 -6.39 4.07 6.66
CA VAL A 25 -6.26 4.56 5.27
C VAL A 25 -7.64 4.81 4.65
N ARG A 26 -8.58 3.89 4.82
CA ARG A 26 -9.95 4.09 4.32
C ARG A 26 -10.63 5.30 4.95
N LYS A 27 -10.38 5.53 6.22
CA LYS A 27 -10.95 6.67 6.94
C LYS A 27 -10.42 8.02 6.44
N ILE A 28 -9.11 8.08 6.18
CA ILE A 28 -8.46 9.34 5.76
C ILE A 28 -8.47 9.55 4.25
N THR A 29 -8.84 8.54 3.47
CA THR A 29 -8.95 8.60 2.00
C THR A 29 -10.30 8.06 1.56
N PRO A 30 -11.41 8.73 1.89
CA PRO A 30 -12.76 8.21 1.65
C PRO A 30 -13.17 8.13 0.18
N MET A 31 -12.44 8.78 -0.72
CA MET A 31 -12.75 8.82 -2.15
C MET A 31 -12.26 7.58 -2.92
N MET A 32 -11.55 6.66 -2.27
CA MET A 32 -11.15 5.43 -2.92
C MET A 32 -12.36 4.58 -3.28
N ARG A 33 -12.46 4.22 -4.56
CA ARG A 33 -13.49 3.31 -5.06
C ARG A 33 -13.18 1.87 -4.70
N ARG A 34 -11.90 1.50 -4.77
CA ARG A 34 -11.41 0.16 -4.49
C ARG A 34 -10.05 0.27 -3.82
N TYR A 35 -9.83 -0.59 -2.85
CA TYR A 35 -8.58 -0.62 -2.08
C TYR A 35 -8.22 -2.06 -1.82
N THR A 36 -7.13 -2.52 -2.42
CA THR A 36 -6.68 -3.91 -2.34
C THR A 36 -5.26 -4.00 -1.80
N ARG A 37 -4.99 -5.06 -1.07
CA ARG A 37 -3.65 -5.41 -0.59
C ARG A 37 -3.28 -6.77 -1.14
N ASN A 38 -2.11 -6.85 -1.72
CA ASN A 38 -1.55 -8.08 -2.24
C ASN A 38 -0.33 -8.45 -1.41
N TYR A 39 -0.46 -9.49 -0.61
CA TYR A 39 0.65 -10.00 0.20
C TYR A 39 1.45 -10.98 -0.64
N LEU A 40 2.75 -10.70 -0.81
CA LEU A 40 3.57 -11.38 -1.78
C LEU A 40 4.21 -12.63 -1.19
N THR A 41 4.12 -13.72 -1.94
CA THR A 41 4.84 -14.95 -1.67
C THR A 41 5.87 -15.13 -2.77
N PRO A 42 7.17 -15.22 -2.45
CA PRO A 42 8.19 -15.43 -3.47
C PRO A 42 7.93 -16.72 -4.26
N LEU A 43 8.08 -16.63 -5.56
CA LEU A 43 8.00 -17.79 -6.45
C LEU A 43 9.41 -18.28 -6.75
N ASP A 44 9.74 -19.46 -6.26
CA ASP A 44 10.99 -20.16 -6.59
C ASP A 44 10.81 -20.85 -7.93
N SER A 45 11.21 -20.16 -9.00
CA SER A 45 11.01 -20.62 -10.36
C SER A 45 12.16 -20.18 -11.25
N ALA A 46 12.43 -20.97 -12.30
CA ALA A 46 13.38 -20.60 -13.35
C ALA A 46 12.96 -19.34 -14.11
N LEU A 47 11.70 -18.92 -13.99
CA LEU A 47 11.21 -17.68 -14.58
C LEU A 47 11.52 -16.45 -13.71
N ALA A 48 11.85 -16.66 -12.43
CA ALA A 48 12.20 -15.57 -11.52
C ALA A 48 13.70 -15.32 -11.60
N ALA A 49 14.08 -14.10 -11.92
CA ALA A 49 15.48 -13.66 -11.97
C ALA A 49 15.69 -12.56 -10.91
N GLY A 50 16.72 -12.74 -10.06
CA GLY A 50 17.10 -11.75 -9.06
C GLY A 50 16.55 -12.03 -7.66
N ASP A 51 16.77 -11.09 -6.75
CA ASP A 51 16.33 -11.17 -5.37
C ASP A 51 14.81 -11.08 -5.26
N ALA A 52 14.20 -12.20 -4.86
CA ALA A 52 12.75 -12.27 -4.64
C ALA A 52 12.29 -11.47 -3.40
N ALA A 53 13.21 -10.91 -2.63
CA ALA A 53 12.92 -10.38 -1.29
C ALA A 53 12.72 -8.87 -1.24
N SER A 54 12.47 -8.20 -2.38
CA SER A 54 12.43 -6.74 -2.38
C SER A 54 11.18 -6.16 -1.72
N TYR A 55 10.02 -6.81 -1.83
CA TYR A 55 8.77 -6.30 -1.28
C TYR A 55 7.92 -7.40 -0.67
N ASP A 56 7.15 -7.05 0.36
CA ASP A 56 6.22 -7.95 1.04
C ASP A 56 4.77 -7.70 0.64
N CYS A 57 4.47 -6.52 0.15
CA CYS A 57 3.10 -6.13 -0.18
C CYS A 57 3.04 -5.15 -1.36
N VAL A 58 2.06 -5.34 -2.22
CA VAL A 58 1.62 -4.36 -3.22
C VAL A 58 0.20 -3.96 -2.88
N THR A 59 0.01 -2.69 -2.57
CA THR A 59 -1.30 -2.11 -2.29
C THR A 59 -1.75 -1.27 -3.46
N GLU A 60 -3.00 -1.44 -3.87
CA GLU A 60 -3.60 -0.69 -4.97
C GLU A 60 -4.80 0.10 -4.46
N ALA A 61 -4.86 1.35 -4.86
CA ALA A 61 -6.01 2.22 -4.61
C ALA A 61 -6.57 2.72 -5.94
N TRP A 62 -7.88 2.61 -6.08
CA TRP A 62 -8.59 2.97 -7.31
C TRP A 62 -9.51 4.15 -7.04
N PHE A 63 -9.55 5.08 -7.98
CA PHE A 63 -10.41 6.26 -7.93
C PHE A 63 -11.27 6.30 -9.18
N ASP A 64 -12.43 6.95 -9.10
CA ASP A 64 -13.34 7.06 -10.25
C ASP A 64 -12.75 7.92 -11.38
N SER A 65 -11.88 8.86 -11.03
CA SER A 65 -11.23 9.75 -12.00
C SER A 65 -9.88 10.23 -11.49
N GLU A 66 -9.05 10.70 -12.40
CA GLU A 66 -7.79 11.36 -12.05
C GLU A 66 -8.03 12.61 -11.17
N ALA A 67 -9.11 13.33 -11.44
CA ALA A 67 -9.50 14.49 -10.63
C ALA A 67 -9.82 14.11 -9.19
N ASP A 68 -10.50 12.99 -8.98
CA ASP A 68 -10.80 12.48 -7.64
C ASP A 68 -9.54 12.05 -6.91
N PHE A 69 -8.62 11.40 -7.61
CA PHE A 69 -7.32 11.05 -7.04
C PHE A 69 -6.56 12.29 -6.57
N HIS A 70 -6.46 13.31 -7.41
CA HIS A 70 -5.75 14.54 -7.05
C HIS A 70 -6.42 15.27 -5.88
N ARG A 71 -7.74 15.32 -5.84
CA ARG A 71 -8.46 15.91 -4.70
C ARG A 71 -8.22 15.15 -3.40
N SER A 72 -8.22 13.83 -3.47
CA SER A 72 -7.95 12.97 -2.32
C SER A 72 -6.53 13.20 -1.78
N LEU A 73 -5.56 13.23 -2.68
CA LEU A 73 -4.16 13.48 -2.34
C LEU A 73 -3.96 14.88 -1.74
N GLN A 74 -4.54 15.90 -2.33
CA GLN A 74 -4.46 17.27 -1.83
C GLN A 74 -5.10 17.40 -0.46
N GLY A 75 -6.24 16.78 -0.24
CA GLY A 75 -6.91 16.78 1.06
C GLY A 75 -6.09 16.11 2.15
N LEU A 76 -5.42 15.02 1.82
CA LEU A 76 -4.54 14.32 2.75
C LEU A 76 -3.29 15.16 3.08
N VAL A 77 -2.62 15.69 2.08
CA VAL A 77 -1.40 16.50 2.25
C VAL A 77 -1.68 17.79 3.02
N ALA A 78 -2.85 18.41 2.82
CA ALA A 78 -3.23 19.64 3.51
C ALA A 78 -3.61 19.42 4.98
N ASP A 79 -3.87 18.20 5.41
CA ASP A 79 -4.31 17.88 6.76
C ASP A 79 -3.14 17.24 7.55
N SER A 80 -2.51 18.05 8.40
CA SER A 80 -1.35 17.62 9.18
C SER A 80 -1.67 16.52 10.21
N GLU A 81 -2.89 16.47 10.72
CA GLU A 81 -3.32 15.40 11.63
C GLU A 81 -3.38 14.06 10.91
N LYS A 82 -3.95 14.06 9.70
CA LYS A 82 -4.03 12.84 8.87
C LYS A 82 -2.65 12.35 8.45
N THR A 83 -1.79 13.24 7.98
CA THR A 83 -0.44 12.84 7.56
C THR A 83 0.40 12.35 8.72
N THR A 84 0.27 12.95 9.90
CA THR A 84 0.95 12.50 11.11
C THR A 84 0.45 11.13 11.56
N ALA A 85 -0.85 10.92 11.56
CA ALA A 85 -1.44 9.64 11.92
C ALA A 85 -1.00 8.54 10.95
N LEU A 86 -0.99 8.83 9.65
CA LEU A 86 -0.53 7.89 8.63
C LEU A 86 0.94 7.51 8.84
N ALA A 87 1.81 8.49 9.03
CA ALA A 87 3.23 8.25 9.23
C ALA A 87 3.52 7.41 10.47
N LYS A 88 2.84 7.70 11.58
CA LYS A 88 2.97 6.91 12.81
C LYS A 88 2.52 5.47 12.63
N ASP A 89 1.42 5.27 11.92
CA ASP A 89 0.91 3.92 11.70
C ASP A 89 1.80 3.13 10.74
N GLU A 90 2.36 3.78 9.73
CA GLU A 90 3.35 3.17 8.84
C GLU A 90 4.59 2.67 9.59
N GLU A 91 5.04 3.39 10.61
CA GLU A 91 6.17 2.98 11.45
C GLU A 91 5.90 1.67 12.20
N ASN A 92 4.64 1.35 12.43
CA ASN A 92 4.25 0.14 13.16
C ASN A 92 4.26 -1.12 12.29
N LEU A 93 4.25 -0.98 10.97
CA LEU A 93 4.16 -2.16 10.09
C LEU A 93 5.14 -2.17 8.92
N PHE A 94 5.66 -1.03 8.49
CA PHE A 94 6.57 -0.96 7.33
C PHE A 94 8.00 -0.61 7.71
N ASP A 95 8.92 -1.07 6.91
CA ASP A 95 10.19 -0.39 6.71
C ASP A 95 9.92 0.78 5.76
N ARG A 96 9.75 1.99 6.29
CA ARG A 96 9.34 3.17 5.53
C ARG A 96 10.34 3.54 4.43
N SER A 97 11.61 3.21 4.61
CA SER A 97 12.65 3.47 3.60
C SER A 97 12.41 2.69 2.30
N THR A 98 11.62 1.62 2.37
CA THR A 98 11.32 0.76 1.22
C THR A 98 10.05 1.15 0.48
N ILE A 99 9.24 2.06 1.03
CA ILE A 99 7.97 2.44 0.42
C ILE A 99 8.21 3.09 -0.95
N ARG A 100 7.53 2.57 -1.97
CA ARG A 100 7.53 3.11 -3.32
C ARG A 100 6.09 3.30 -3.77
N ILE A 101 5.79 4.48 -4.30
CA ILE A 101 4.44 4.86 -4.73
C ILE A 101 4.49 5.23 -6.20
N PHE A 102 3.56 4.67 -6.97
CA PHE A 102 3.44 4.91 -8.40
C PHE A 102 1.98 5.16 -8.76
N THR A 103 1.75 5.98 -9.77
CA THR A 103 0.49 5.89 -10.51
C THR A 103 0.67 4.87 -11.63
N ALA A 104 -0.41 4.19 -12.00
CA ALA A 104 -0.36 3.16 -13.02
C ALA A 104 -1.47 3.34 -14.04
N LEU A 105 -1.14 3.09 -15.30
CA LEU A 105 -2.12 2.91 -16.36
C LEU A 105 -2.40 1.41 -16.50
N GLU A 106 -3.60 0.99 -16.20
CA GLU A 106 -4.00 -0.40 -16.34
C GLU A 106 -4.50 -0.65 -17.76
N VAL A 107 -3.99 -1.71 -18.37
CA VAL A 107 -4.43 -2.19 -19.67
C VAL A 107 -4.83 -3.65 -19.53
N GLU A 108 -6.05 -3.96 -19.95
CA GLU A 108 -6.58 -5.31 -19.90
C GLU A 108 -6.71 -5.85 -21.31
N SER A 109 -6.19 -7.05 -21.55
CA SER A 109 -6.39 -7.75 -22.83
C SER A 109 -7.74 -8.46 -22.85
N ALA A 110 -8.36 -8.54 -24.01
CA ALA A 110 -9.55 -9.37 -24.21
C ALA A 110 -9.22 -10.84 -23.92
N PRO A 111 -10.17 -11.59 -23.35
CA PRO A 111 -9.97 -13.01 -23.07
C PRO A 111 -9.76 -13.85 -24.34
#